data_324495589afec3e94346db143606d82a
#
_entry.id   324495589afec3e94346db143606d82a
#
_cell.length_a   1.000
_cell.length_b   1.000
_cell.length_c   1.000
_cell.angle_alpha   90.00
_cell.angle_beta   90.00
_cell.angle_gamma   90.00
#
_symmetry.space_group_name_H-M   'P 1'
#
loop_
_entity.id
_entity.type
_entity.pdbx_description
1 polymer ?
#
loop_
_entity_poly.entity_id
_entity_poly.type
_entity_poly.pdbx_seq_one_letter_code
_entity_poly.pdbx_strand_id
1 'polypeptide(L)'
;IFSHPVYLFLREFSLQDFRGGSGDEVTFSIMHKLSKRPTMGDERVEGRGEDLSHADFSLKINQGRHLVDAGGRMSQQRTKFNLASSARTLLGTYFNDLQDQCAIVHLAGARGDFVADDTILPTAEHPEFKKIMINDVLPPTHDRHFFGGDATSFEQIEAADIFSIGLVDNLSLFIDEMAHPLQPVRLSGDELHGEDPYYVLYVTPRQWNDWYTSTSGKDWNQMMVRAVNRAKGFNHPLFKGECAMWRNILVRKYAGMPIRFYQGSKVLVSENNLTATTKEVAAATNIDRAMLLGAQALANAYGQKAGGHFNMVEKKTDMDNRTEIAISWINGLKKIRFPEKSGKMQDHGVIAVDTAVKL
;
A
#
# COMPACT_ATOMS: atom_id res chain seq x y z
N ILE A 1 1.44 -16.97 -7.43
CA ILE A 1 0.75 -17.46 -6.24
C ILE A 1 0.79 -16.34 -5.19
N PHE A 2 0.12 -15.26 -5.45
CA PHE A 2 0.03 -14.13 -4.51
C PHE A 2 -1.31 -14.21 -3.82
N SER A 3 -1.31 -14.65 -2.56
CA SER A 3 -2.54 -14.80 -1.75
C SER A 3 -2.92 -13.52 -1.00
N HIS A 4 -2.09 -12.47 -1.05
CA HIS A 4 -2.32 -11.25 -0.29
C HIS A 4 -3.03 -10.17 -1.12
N PRO A 5 -4.06 -9.54 -0.56
CA PRO A 5 -4.89 -8.55 -1.26
C PRO A 5 -4.17 -7.25 -1.65
N VAL A 6 -3.00 -6.98 -1.07
CA VAL A 6 -2.20 -5.77 -1.38
C VAL A 6 -1.79 -5.72 -2.86
N TYR A 7 -1.58 -6.86 -3.50
CA TYR A 7 -1.16 -6.92 -4.91
C TYR A 7 -2.23 -6.48 -5.92
N LEU A 8 -3.48 -6.37 -5.53
CA LEU A 8 -4.54 -5.85 -6.38
C LEU A 8 -4.39 -4.37 -6.75
N PHE A 9 -3.65 -3.64 -5.96
CA PHE A 9 -3.42 -2.21 -6.11
C PHE A 9 -2.06 -1.91 -6.74
N LEU A 10 -1.28 -2.96 -7.03
CA LEU A 10 0.02 -2.87 -7.66
C LEU A 10 -0.12 -2.66 -9.16
N ARG A 11 0.66 -1.74 -9.69
CA ARG A 11 1.00 -1.70 -11.10
C ARG A 11 2.41 -2.29 -11.25
N GLU A 12 2.49 -3.48 -11.83
CA GLU A 12 3.76 -4.17 -12.07
C GLU A 12 4.37 -3.72 -13.39
N PHE A 13 5.67 -3.49 -13.38
CA PHE A 13 6.46 -3.13 -14.55
C PHE A 13 7.69 -4.02 -14.66
N SER A 14 7.96 -4.49 -15.86
CA SER A 14 9.22 -5.16 -16.20
C SER A 14 10.15 -4.17 -16.88
N LEU A 15 11.43 -4.14 -16.51
CA LEU A 15 12.45 -3.32 -17.16
C LEU A 15 12.59 -3.59 -18.66
N GLN A 16 12.10 -4.74 -19.16
CA GLN A 16 12.12 -5.09 -20.59
C GLN A 16 11.10 -4.29 -21.40
N ASP A 17 10.04 -3.77 -20.78
CA ASP A 17 8.97 -3.04 -21.45
C ASP A 17 9.31 -1.55 -21.66
N PHE A 18 10.41 -1.06 -21.07
CA PHE A 18 10.81 0.34 -21.12
C PHE A 18 12.13 0.55 -21.87
N ARG A 19 12.03 1.18 -23.03
CA ARG A 19 13.17 1.58 -23.87
C ARG A 19 13.74 2.94 -23.43
N GLY A 20 14.24 3.10 -22.20
CA GLY A 20 14.79 4.41 -21.84
C GLY A 20 15.22 4.64 -20.40
N GLY A 21 15.33 3.60 -19.57
CA GLY A 21 15.88 3.73 -18.22
C GLY A 21 17.38 3.42 -18.16
N SER A 22 18.16 4.16 -17.37
CA SER A 22 19.42 3.66 -16.84
C SER A 22 19.08 2.41 -16.03
N GLY A 23 19.81 1.30 -16.14
CA GLY A 23 19.45 -0.02 -15.62
C GLY A 23 18.94 -0.11 -14.17
N ASP A 24 18.96 0.99 -13.40
CA ASP A 24 18.58 1.09 -11.97
C ASP A 24 17.30 1.90 -11.74
N GLU A 25 16.69 2.50 -12.75
CA GLU A 25 15.50 3.35 -12.62
C GLU A 25 14.53 3.13 -13.77
N VAL A 26 13.25 3.02 -13.43
CA VAL A 26 12.14 2.93 -14.38
C VAL A 26 11.33 4.21 -14.31
N THR A 27 11.15 4.89 -15.43
CA THR A 27 10.34 6.12 -15.53
C THR A 27 9.14 5.88 -16.40
N PHE A 28 7.97 6.36 -15.98
CA PHE A 28 6.76 6.35 -16.78
C PHE A 28 6.02 7.67 -16.64
N SER A 29 5.38 8.06 -17.74
CA SER A 29 4.68 9.34 -17.84
C SER A 29 3.18 9.11 -17.94
N ILE A 30 2.41 10.02 -17.37
CA ILE A 30 0.97 10.14 -17.61
C ILE A 30 0.68 11.46 -18.32
N MET A 31 -0.31 11.45 -19.20
CA MET A 31 -0.81 12.65 -19.84
C MET A 31 -1.98 13.21 -19.03
N HIS A 32 -1.98 14.53 -18.83
CA HIS A 32 -3.06 15.22 -18.16
C HIS A 32 -4.29 15.33 -19.08
N LYS A 33 -5.47 15.28 -18.48
CA LYS A 33 -6.74 15.46 -19.19
C LYS A 33 -6.87 16.89 -19.71
N LEU A 34 -7.40 17.05 -20.91
CA LEU A 34 -7.73 18.36 -21.46
C LEU A 34 -8.90 18.97 -20.67
N SER A 35 -8.80 20.27 -20.37
CA SER A 35 -9.75 20.98 -19.51
C SER A 35 -10.17 22.36 -20.03
N LYS A 36 -9.58 22.88 -21.13
CA LYS A 36 -10.01 24.15 -21.72
C LYS A 36 -11.42 24.07 -22.28
N ARG A 37 -12.13 25.19 -22.21
CA ARG A 37 -13.47 25.31 -22.77
C ARG A 37 -13.42 25.23 -24.30
N PRO A 38 -14.41 24.60 -24.95
CA PRO A 38 -14.47 24.55 -26.40
C PRO A 38 -14.76 25.95 -26.96
N THR A 39 -14.27 26.19 -28.17
CA THR A 39 -14.69 27.38 -28.95
C THR A 39 -16.02 27.08 -29.62
N MET A 40 -16.98 27.96 -29.47
CA MET A 40 -18.36 27.79 -29.96
C MET A 40 -18.67 28.73 -31.11
N GLY A 41 -19.57 28.31 -32.01
CA GLY A 41 -20.04 29.12 -33.15
C GLY A 41 -18.94 29.47 -34.15
N ASP A 42 -19.00 30.65 -34.75
CA ASP A 42 -18.05 31.10 -35.77
C ASP A 42 -16.77 31.75 -35.21
N GLU A 43 -16.51 31.57 -33.91
CA GLU A 43 -15.31 32.08 -33.28
C GLU A 43 -14.05 31.34 -33.77
N ARG A 44 -12.94 32.06 -33.95
CA ARG A 44 -11.68 31.46 -34.39
C ARG A 44 -11.07 30.58 -33.31
N VAL A 45 -10.69 29.38 -33.69
CA VAL A 45 -9.99 28.40 -32.84
C VAL A 45 -8.48 28.69 -32.73
N GLU A 46 -7.93 29.39 -33.73
CA GLU A 46 -6.51 29.75 -33.77
C GLU A 46 -6.10 30.55 -32.52
N GLY A 47 -5.04 30.13 -31.84
CA GLY A 47 -4.55 30.75 -30.59
C GLY A 47 -5.29 30.35 -29.32
N ARG A 48 -6.35 29.53 -29.39
CA ARG A 48 -7.13 29.01 -28.25
C ARG A 48 -6.78 27.57 -27.89
N GLY A 49 -5.81 26.96 -28.57
CA GLY A 49 -5.39 25.60 -28.31
C GLY A 49 -4.97 25.37 -26.86
N GLU A 50 -5.07 24.15 -26.39
CA GLU A 50 -4.57 23.68 -25.12
C GLU A 50 -3.34 22.82 -25.36
N ASP A 51 -2.24 23.14 -24.65
CA ASP A 51 -1.01 22.37 -24.75
C ASP A 51 -1.14 21.02 -24.03
N LEU A 52 -0.59 19.97 -24.62
CA LEU A 52 -0.49 18.68 -23.97
C LEU A 52 0.55 18.77 -22.85
N SER A 53 0.13 18.48 -21.65
CA SER A 53 1.01 18.37 -20.48
C SER A 53 1.13 16.94 -20.00
N HIS A 54 2.29 16.56 -19.53
CA HIS A 54 2.56 15.25 -18.96
C HIS A 54 3.24 15.39 -17.61
N ALA A 55 3.18 14.34 -16.82
CA ALA A 55 3.89 14.22 -15.55
C ALA A 55 4.63 12.89 -15.51
N ASP A 56 5.85 12.94 -15.01
CA ASP A 56 6.73 11.78 -14.92
C ASP A 56 6.79 11.26 -13.49
N PHE A 57 6.88 9.95 -13.38
CA PHE A 57 7.08 9.24 -12.13
C PHE A 57 8.23 8.26 -12.31
N SER A 58 9.21 8.32 -11.41
CA SER A 58 10.36 7.43 -11.43
C SER A 58 10.40 6.51 -10.21
N LEU A 59 10.91 5.31 -10.43
CA LEU A 59 10.98 4.22 -9.48
C LEU A 59 12.36 3.57 -9.58
N LYS A 60 13.11 3.56 -8.48
CA LYS A 60 14.41 2.89 -8.39
C LYS A 60 14.24 1.45 -7.97
N ILE A 61 15.09 0.57 -8.50
CA ILE A 61 15.17 -0.84 -8.13
C ILE A 61 16.47 -1.15 -7.40
N ASN A 62 16.44 -2.16 -6.54
CA ASN A 62 17.63 -2.62 -5.82
C ASN A 62 17.65 -4.15 -5.71
N GLN A 63 18.84 -4.70 -5.52
CA GLN A 63 19.05 -6.13 -5.31
C GLN A 63 19.00 -6.46 -3.82
N GLY A 64 18.14 -7.43 -3.45
CA GLY A 64 18.11 -8.05 -2.14
C GLY A 64 18.55 -9.51 -2.20
N ARG A 65 19.15 -10.00 -1.13
CA ARG A 65 19.56 -11.41 -0.98
C ARG A 65 19.46 -11.84 0.47
N HIS A 66 18.98 -13.05 0.70
CA HIS A 66 18.97 -13.65 2.03
C HIS A 66 19.45 -15.10 1.94
N LEU A 67 20.31 -15.50 2.87
CA LEU A 67 20.94 -16.81 2.91
C LEU A 67 20.51 -17.57 4.17
N VAL A 68 20.18 -18.85 4.01
CA VAL A 68 19.93 -19.79 5.12
C VAL A 68 20.89 -20.98 4.99
N ASP A 69 21.61 -21.28 6.05
CA ASP A 69 22.40 -22.51 6.18
C ASP A 69 21.50 -23.64 6.71
N ALA A 70 21.25 -24.64 5.88
CA ALA A 70 20.44 -25.82 6.24
C ALA A 70 21.23 -26.83 7.10
N GLY A 71 22.46 -26.52 7.50
CA GLY A 71 23.31 -27.37 8.31
C GLY A 71 23.99 -28.47 7.54
N GLY A 72 24.74 -29.27 8.27
CA GLY A 72 25.51 -30.42 7.74
C GLY A 72 24.76 -31.73 7.81
N ARG A 73 25.41 -32.81 7.30
CA ARG A 73 24.86 -34.19 7.28
C ARG A 73 24.46 -34.68 8.66
N MET A 74 25.22 -34.34 9.72
CA MET A 74 24.89 -34.75 11.10
C MET A 74 23.65 -33.99 11.62
N SER A 75 23.47 -32.72 11.27
CA SER A 75 22.25 -31.95 11.59
C SER A 75 21.03 -32.56 10.93
N GLN A 76 21.13 -32.94 9.66
CA GLN A 76 20.06 -33.61 8.93
C GLN A 76 19.74 -34.99 9.53
N GLN A 77 20.76 -35.78 9.95
CA GLN A 77 20.58 -37.09 10.56
C GLN A 77 19.86 -37.04 11.91
N ARG A 78 20.09 -35.99 12.70
CA ARG A 78 19.49 -35.77 14.02
C ARG A 78 18.07 -35.20 13.97
N THR A 79 17.62 -34.73 12.81
CA THR A 79 16.35 -34.05 12.62
C THR A 79 15.40 -34.93 11.80
N LYS A 80 14.14 -34.99 12.18
CA LYS A 80 13.07 -35.70 11.43
C LYS A 80 12.64 -34.96 10.15
N PHE A 81 12.98 -33.68 10.03
CA PHE A 81 12.58 -32.83 8.92
C PHE A 81 13.67 -32.75 7.86
N ASN A 82 13.27 -32.60 6.60
CA ASN A 82 14.22 -32.28 5.54
C ASN A 82 14.56 -30.78 5.63
N LEU A 83 15.74 -30.47 6.20
CA LEU A 83 16.17 -29.11 6.48
C LEU A 83 16.25 -28.23 5.22
N ALA A 84 16.73 -28.79 4.11
CA ALA A 84 16.82 -28.06 2.84
C ALA A 84 15.44 -27.73 2.26
N SER A 85 14.47 -28.65 2.32
CA SER A 85 13.11 -28.40 1.89
C SER A 85 12.42 -27.34 2.76
N SER A 86 12.59 -27.45 4.09
CA SER A 86 12.05 -26.47 5.03
C SER A 86 12.65 -25.09 4.82
N ALA A 87 13.96 -24.99 4.60
CA ALA A 87 14.64 -23.72 4.33
C ALA A 87 14.11 -23.03 3.06
N ARG A 88 13.84 -23.79 1.97
CA ARG A 88 13.25 -23.22 0.75
C ARG A 88 11.85 -22.63 1.00
N THR A 89 11.02 -23.37 1.74
CA THR A 89 9.67 -22.90 2.08
C THR A 89 9.73 -21.62 2.94
N LEU A 90 10.57 -21.62 3.97
CA LEU A 90 10.74 -20.47 4.86
C LEU A 90 11.31 -19.25 4.14
N LEU A 91 12.26 -19.43 3.22
CA LEU A 91 12.78 -18.34 2.40
C LEU A 91 11.71 -17.72 1.48
N GLY A 92 10.81 -18.54 0.92
CA GLY A 92 9.68 -18.06 0.13
C GLY A 92 8.70 -17.24 0.98
N THR A 93 8.38 -17.70 2.18
CA THR A 93 7.54 -16.96 3.15
C THR A 93 8.22 -15.65 3.54
N TYR A 94 9.51 -15.69 3.91
CA TYR A 94 10.29 -14.50 4.25
C TYR A 94 10.25 -13.42 3.16
N PHE A 95 10.42 -13.83 1.89
CA PHE A 95 10.33 -12.88 0.78
C PHE A 95 8.95 -12.24 0.67
N ASN A 96 7.88 -13.02 0.77
CA ASN A 96 6.52 -12.51 0.71
C ASN A 96 6.22 -11.54 1.86
N ASP A 97 6.60 -11.90 3.09
CA ASP A 97 6.39 -11.07 4.27
C ASP A 97 7.16 -9.75 4.18
N LEU A 98 8.41 -9.78 3.68
CA LEU A 98 9.19 -8.57 3.44
C LEU A 98 8.52 -7.67 2.40
N GLN A 99 8.05 -8.22 1.28
CA GLN A 99 7.38 -7.45 0.24
C GLN A 99 6.07 -6.83 0.74
N ASP A 100 5.29 -7.57 1.51
CA ASP A 100 4.05 -7.08 2.13
C ASP A 100 4.33 -5.93 3.11
N GLN A 101 5.34 -6.07 3.97
CA GLN A 101 5.75 -5.01 4.90
C GLN A 101 6.23 -3.75 4.14
N CYS A 102 7.05 -3.92 3.11
CA CYS A 102 7.48 -2.80 2.26
C CYS A 102 6.29 -2.11 1.58
N ALA A 103 5.35 -2.87 1.05
CA ALA A 103 4.16 -2.33 0.39
C ALA A 103 3.28 -1.53 1.36
N ILE A 104 3.03 -2.06 2.56
CA ILE A 104 2.24 -1.39 3.61
C ILE A 104 2.89 -0.06 4.01
N VAL A 105 4.21 -0.05 4.21
CA VAL A 105 4.94 1.17 4.59
C VAL A 105 4.88 2.24 3.50
N HIS A 106 5.04 1.86 2.23
CA HIS A 106 4.89 2.82 1.12
C HIS A 106 3.47 3.35 0.99
N LEU A 107 2.45 2.48 1.11
CA LEU A 107 1.04 2.88 1.04
C LEU A 107 0.67 3.82 2.20
N ALA A 108 1.06 3.47 3.42
CA ALA A 108 0.82 4.29 4.59
C ALA A 108 1.64 5.60 4.61
N GLY A 109 2.76 5.64 3.89
CA GLY A 109 3.67 6.78 3.90
C GLY A 109 4.41 6.98 5.22
N ALA A 110 4.49 5.96 6.06
CA ALA A 110 5.26 5.92 7.29
C ALA A 110 5.51 4.48 7.73
N ARG A 111 6.60 4.25 8.47
CA ARG A 111 6.92 2.92 9.03
C ARG A 111 6.11 2.61 10.30
N GLY A 112 5.76 3.66 11.07
CA GLY A 112 5.22 3.49 12.42
C GLY A 112 6.24 2.90 13.41
N ASP A 113 5.86 2.84 14.68
CA ASP A 113 6.75 2.45 15.79
C ASP A 113 6.47 1.02 16.27
N PHE A 114 5.43 0.39 15.74
CA PHE A 114 5.09 -0.98 16.12
C PHE A 114 6.15 -1.98 15.63
N VAL A 115 6.61 -2.83 16.55
CA VAL A 115 7.55 -3.93 16.30
C VAL A 115 6.99 -5.19 16.90
N ALA A 116 6.94 -6.26 16.12
CA ALA A 116 6.62 -7.63 16.54
C ALA A 116 7.80 -8.55 16.21
N ASP A 117 7.80 -9.76 16.76
CA ASP A 117 8.89 -10.73 16.56
C ASP A 117 9.08 -11.15 15.10
N ASP A 118 8.01 -11.10 14.30
CA ASP A 118 7.99 -11.41 12.86
C ASP A 118 8.21 -10.19 11.96
N THR A 119 8.51 -9.03 12.55
CA THR A 119 8.76 -7.81 11.79
C THR A 119 10.17 -7.82 11.21
N ILE A 120 10.27 -7.96 9.89
CA ILE A 120 11.55 -7.98 9.15
C ILE A 120 12.07 -6.55 8.96
N LEU A 121 11.18 -5.61 8.67
CA LEU A 121 11.54 -4.22 8.36
C LEU A 121 11.89 -3.46 9.64
N PRO A 122 13.14 -2.97 9.80
CA PRO A 122 13.53 -2.21 11.00
C PRO A 122 12.78 -0.89 11.10
N THR A 123 12.92 -0.19 12.22
CA THR A 123 12.37 1.16 12.43
C THR A 123 12.98 2.17 11.46
N ALA A 124 12.29 3.26 11.20
CA ALA A 124 12.73 4.27 10.21
C ALA A 124 14.10 4.91 10.53
N GLU A 125 14.48 4.94 11.81
CA GLU A 125 15.76 5.49 12.26
C GLU A 125 16.95 4.54 12.04
N HIS A 126 16.68 3.24 11.85
CA HIS A 126 17.74 2.25 11.69
C HIS A 126 18.45 2.40 10.32
N PRO A 127 19.79 2.35 10.26
CA PRO A 127 20.54 2.56 9.01
C PRO A 127 20.20 1.57 7.88
N GLU A 128 19.75 0.36 8.22
CA GLU A 128 19.36 -0.64 7.24
C GLU A 128 18.00 -0.36 6.60
N PHE A 129 17.15 0.42 7.23
CA PHE A 129 15.85 0.80 6.67
C PHE A 129 15.98 1.40 5.28
N LYS A 130 16.87 2.40 5.13
CA LYS A 130 17.13 3.05 3.82
C LYS A 130 17.80 2.15 2.80
N LYS A 131 18.48 1.08 3.23
CA LYS A 131 19.06 0.10 2.30
C LYS A 131 18.02 -0.84 1.73
N ILE A 132 17.02 -1.21 2.54
CA ILE A 132 15.89 -2.05 2.14
C ILE A 132 14.88 -1.22 1.32
N MET A 133 14.52 -0.04 1.86
CA MET A 133 13.59 0.90 1.23
C MET A 133 14.36 1.90 0.35
N ILE A 134 14.78 1.46 -0.85
CA ILE A 134 15.58 2.31 -1.75
C ILE A 134 14.83 3.55 -2.24
N ASN A 135 13.52 3.45 -2.39
CA ASN A 135 12.66 4.58 -2.69
C ASN A 135 12.20 5.23 -1.39
N ASP A 136 12.20 6.56 -1.36
CA ASP A 136 11.78 7.30 -0.18
C ASP A 136 10.32 7.00 0.18
N VAL A 137 10.07 6.79 1.47
CA VAL A 137 8.73 6.67 2.03
C VAL A 137 8.14 8.06 2.19
N LEU A 138 7.22 8.41 1.32
CA LEU A 138 6.62 9.75 1.27
C LEU A 138 5.34 9.79 2.12
N PRO A 139 5.18 10.75 3.05
CA PRO A 139 3.96 10.93 3.82
C PRO A 139 2.76 11.17 2.88
N PRO A 140 1.51 10.93 3.33
CA PRO A 140 0.33 11.25 2.54
C PRO A 140 0.34 12.72 2.12
N THR A 141 -0.12 13.03 0.90
CA THR A 141 -0.33 14.42 0.49
C THR A 141 -1.49 15.02 1.28
N HIS A 142 -1.50 16.34 1.45
CA HIS A 142 -2.48 17.04 2.27
C HIS A 142 -3.93 16.65 1.94
N ASP A 143 -4.31 16.65 0.65
CA ASP A 143 -5.66 16.28 0.19
C ASP A 143 -5.94 14.77 0.20
N ARG A 144 -4.98 13.95 0.63
CA ARG A 144 -5.08 12.50 0.76
C ARG A 144 -4.83 12.01 2.19
N HIS A 145 -5.00 12.90 3.15
CA HIS A 145 -4.86 12.60 4.56
C HIS A 145 -6.17 12.92 5.27
N PHE A 146 -6.84 11.92 5.79
CA PHE A 146 -8.13 12.00 6.47
C PHE A 146 -7.94 11.66 7.95
N PHE A 147 -8.65 12.38 8.83
CA PHE A 147 -8.53 12.24 10.27
C PHE A 147 -9.83 11.76 10.90
N GLY A 148 -9.75 11.07 12.02
CA GLY A 148 -10.91 10.64 12.81
C GLY A 148 -11.62 11.80 13.50
N GLY A 149 -12.88 11.58 13.84
CA GLY A 149 -13.69 12.52 14.60
C GLY A 149 -13.90 13.87 13.91
N ASP A 150 -13.64 14.94 14.63
CA ASP A 150 -13.67 16.33 14.18
C ASP A 150 -12.27 16.91 13.93
N ALA A 151 -11.22 16.09 14.06
CA ALA A 151 -9.85 16.53 13.84
C ALA A 151 -9.62 16.95 12.37
N THR A 152 -8.96 18.08 12.18
CA THR A 152 -8.57 18.61 10.87
C THR A 152 -7.07 18.51 10.61
N SER A 153 -6.30 18.08 11.61
CA SER A 153 -4.86 17.84 11.51
C SER A 153 -4.44 16.69 12.42
N PHE A 154 -3.27 16.13 12.17
CA PHE A 154 -2.72 15.01 12.92
C PHE A 154 -2.53 15.34 14.41
N GLU A 155 -2.21 16.59 14.73
CA GLU A 155 -2.00 17.09 16.12
C GLU A 155 -3.30 17.16 16.94
N GLN A 156 -4.45 17.27 16.26
CA GLN A 156 -5.75 17.46 16.88
C GLN A 156 -6.49 16.15 17.16
N ILE A 157 -5.93 15.01 16.79
CA ILE A 157 -6.55 13.70 17.04
C ILE A 157 -6.58 13.45 18.55
N GLU A 158 -7.79 13.38 19.10
CA GLU A 158 -8.04 13.08 20.52
C GLU A 158 -8.37 11.59 20.73
N ALA A 159 -8.33 11.15 21.98
CA ALA A 159 -8.62 9.76 22.34
C ALA A 159 -10.07 9.31 22.02
N ALA A 160 -10.97 10.27 21.75
CA ALA A 160 -12.36 10.02 21.36
C ALA A 160 -12.51 9.73 19.85
N ASP A 161 -11.53 10.11 19.02
CA ASP A 161 -11.57 10.01 17.56
C ASP A 161 -11.28 8.59 17.08
N ILE A 162 -12.02 7.64 17.60
CA ILE A 162 -11.90 6.22 17.26
C ILE A 162 -12.54 5.91 15.91
N PHE A 163 -12.18 4.77 15.35
CA PHE A 163 -12.78 4.28 14.12
C PHE A 163 -14.26 3.89 14.33
N SER A 164 -15.17 4.53 13.59
CA SER A 164 -16.61 4.36 13.71
C SER A 164 -17.33 4.30 12.36
N ILE A 165 -18.61 3.94 12.35
CA ILE A 165 -19.44 3.94 11.13
C ILE A 165 -19.57 5.36 10.54
N GLY A 166 -19.68 6.39 11.39
CA GLY A 166 -19.76 7.77 10.97
C GLY A 166 -18.49 8.24 10.25
N LEU A 167 -17.32 7.74 10.65
CA LEU A 167 -16.07 7.98 9.96
C LEU A 167 -16.11 7.43 8.51
N VAL A 168 -16.63 6.22 8.32
CA VAL A 168 -16.78 5.62 6.98
C VAL A 168 -17.77 6.40 6.13
N ASP A 169 -18.85 6.93 6.72
CA ASP A 169 -19.79 7.81 6.05
C ASP A 169 -19.15 9.12 5.57
N ASN A 170 -18.39 9.78 6.45
CA ASN A 170 -17.67 11.00 6.13
C ASN A 170 -16.56 10.76 5.09
N LEU A 171 -15.87 9.63 5.18
CA LEU A 171 -14.86 9.24 4.20
C LEU A 171 -15.46 8.99 2.81
N SER A 172 -16.64 8.36 2.74
CA SER A 172 -17.36 8.20 1.47
C SER A 172 -17.74 9.55 0.86
N LEU A 173 -18.28 10.47 1.67
CA LEU A 173 -18.60 11.83 1.23
C LEU A 173 -17.34 12.57 0.76
N PHE A 174 -16.25 12.46 1.51
CA PHE A 174 -14.96 13.06 1.16
C PHE A 174 -14.44 12.59 -0.21
N ILE A 175 -14.58 11.29 -0.53
CA ILE A 175 -14.20 10.75 -1.84
C ILE A 175 -15.07 11.35 -2.96
N ASP A 176 -16.37 11.46 -2.73
CA ASP A 176 -17.32 11.95 -3.73
C ASP A 176 -17.15 13.45 -4.03
N GLU A 177 -16.71 14.24 -3.05
CA GLU A 177 -16.49 15.70 -3.18
C GLU A 177 -15.08 16.08 -3.65
N MET A 178 -14.15 15.11 -3.79
CA MET A 178 -12.79 15.39 -4.22
C MET A 178 -12.72 16.02 -5.61
N ALA A 179 -11.89 17.04 -5.76
CA ALA A 179 -11.61 17.66 -7.06
C ALA A 179 -10.99 16.65 -8.06
N HIS A 180 -10.18 15.72 -7.55
CA HIS A 180 -9.56 14.63 -8.29
C HIS A 180 -9.88 13.30 -7.60
N PRO A 181 -11.05 12.69 -7.89
CA PRO A 181 -11.49 11.48 -7.21
C PRO A 181 -10.53 10.31 -7.49
N LEU A 182 -10.41 9.42 -6.50
CA LEU A 182 -9.70 8.17 -6.68
C LEU A 182 -10.38 7.35 -7.77
N GLN A 183 -9.58 6.60 -8.52
CA GLN A 183 -10.15 5.60 -9.42
C GLN A 183 -10.61 4.38 -8.60
N PRO A 184 -11.84 3.90 -8.81
CA PRO A 184 -12.35 2.74 -8.10
C PRO A 184 -11.57 1.47 -8.48
N VAL A 185 -11.58 0.51 -7.58
CA VAL A 185 -10.93 -0.78 -7.78
C VAL A 185 -11.65 -1.56 -8.88
N ARG A 186 -10.86 -2.17 -9.78
CA ARG A 186 -11.37 -3.01 -10.87
C ARG A 186 -10.80 -4.41 -10.72
N LEU A 187 -11.66 -5.37 -10.50
CA LEU A 187 -11.29 -6.78 -10.45
C LEU A 187 -11.67 -7.48 -11.75
N SER A 188 -10.82 -8.40 -12.17
CA SER A 188 -11.12 -9.25 -13.32
C SER A 188 -12.31 -10.16 -12.99
N GLY A 189 -13.33 -10.17 -13.87
CA GLY A 189 -14.57 -10.93 -13.64
C GLY A 189 -15.65 -10.22 -12.82
N ASP A 190 -15.44 -8.97 -12.43
CA ASP A 190 -16.45 -8.14 -11.80
C ASP A 190 -17.26 -7.37 -12.86
N GLU A 191 -18.44 -7.86 -13.19
CA GLU A 191 -19.34 -7.26 -14.18
C GLU A 191 -19.95 -5.93 -13.69
N LEU A 192 -20.04 -5.73 -12.37
CA LEU A 192 -20.68 -4.54 -11.75
C LEU A 192 -19.70 -3.38 -11.53
N HIS A 193 -18.44 -3.51 -11.91
CA HIS A 193 -17.42 -2.48 -11.64
C HIS A 193 -17.72 -1.08 -12.19
N GLY A 194 -18.55 -1.00 -13.24
CA GLY A 194 -18.96 0.26 -13.87
C GLY A 194 -20.20 0.89 -13.25
N GLU A 195 -21.10 0.07 -12.68
CA GLU A 195 -22.38 0.50 -12.11
C GLU A 195 -22.29 0.73 -10.60
N ASP A 196 -21.48 -0.10 -9.91
CA ASP A 196 -21.29 -0.06 -8.45
C ASP A 196 -19.80 -0.02 -8.11
N PRO A 197 -19.12 1.14 -8.33
CA PRO A 197 -17.70 1.29 -8.04
C PRO A 197 -17.44 1.20 -6.54
N TYR A 198 -16.30 0.61 -6.14
CA TYR A 198 -15.93 0.52 -4.75
C TYR A 198 -14.44 0.74 -4.51
N TYR A 199 -14.12 1.07 -3.25
CA TYR A 199 -12.78 1.25 -2.72
C TYR A 199 -12.53 0.26 -1.61
N VAL A 200 -11.26 -0.01 -1.30
CA VAL A 200 -10.89 -0.96 -0.24
C VAL A 200 -10.17 -0.22 0.87
N LEU A 201 -10.72 -0.28 2.07
CA LEU A 201 -10.13 0.29 3.27
C LEU A 201 -9.49 -0.81 4.12
N TYR A 202 -8.17 -0.79 4.21
CA TYR A 202 -7.42 -1.68 5.11
C TYR A 202 -7.30 -1.04 6.49
N VAL A 203 -7.85 -1.71 7.50
CA VAL A 203 -7.85 -1.26 8.90
C VAL A 203 -7.01 -2.16 9.77
N THR A 204 -6.43 -1.61 10.82
CA THR A 204 -5.69 -2.39 11.82
C THR A 204 -6.66 -3.23 12.66
N PRO A 205 -6.17 -4.28 13.35
CA PRO A 205 -7.01 -5.10 14.22
C PRO A 205 -7.73 -4.30 15.32
N ARG A 206 -7.09 -3.23 15.84
CA ARG A 206 -7.70 -2.36 16.86
C ARG A 206 -8.81 -1.48 16.29
N GLN A 207 -8.56 -0.82 15.17
CA GLN A 207 -9.58 -0.06 14.45
C GLN A 207 -10.78 -0.93 14.06
N TRP A 208 -10.54 -2.18 13.65
CA TRP A 208 -11.61 -3.13 13.38
C TRP A 208 -12.43 -3.45 14.62
N ASN A 209 -11.77 -3.67 15.76
CA ASN A 209 -12.46 -3.93 17.03
C ASN A 209 -13.26 -2.71 17.49
N ASP A 210 -12.72 -1.49 17.37
CA ASP A 210 -13.43 -0.26 17.72
C ASP A 210 -14.66 -0.07 16.85
N TRP A 211 -14.57 -0.37 15.56
CA TRP A 211 -15.70 -0.33 14.64
C TRP A 211 -16.77 -1.37 15.01
N TYR A 212 -16.34 -2.61 15.30
CA TYR A 212 -17.25 -3.67 15.71
C TYR A 212 -18.00 -3.33 17.01
N THR A 213 -17.31 -2.80 18.00
CA THR A 213 -17.90 -2.48 19.30
C THR A 213 -18.77 -1.22 19.27
N SER A 214 -18.48 -0.26 18.39
CA SER A 214 -19.26 0.97 18.23
C SER A 214 -20.48 0.82 17.34
N THR A 215 -20.59 -0.27 16.56
CA THR A 215 -21.66 -0.48 15.58
C THR A 215 -22.78 -1.36 16.15
N SER A 216 -24.04 -1.02 15.85
CA SER A 216 -25.17 -1.86 16.25
C SER A 216 -25.15 -3.23 15.55
N GLY A 217 -25.61 -4.28 16.23
CA GLY A 217 -25.64 -5.63 15.64
C GLY A 217 -26.47 -5.74 14.36
N LYS A 218 -27.49 -4.89 14.20
CA LYS A 218 -28.31 -4.82 12.99
C LYS A 218 -27.52 -4.26 11.80
N ASP A 219 -26.81 -3.15 12.01
CA ASP A 219 -26.01 -2.51 10.95
C ASP A 219 -24.81 -3.39 10.59
N TRP A 220 -24.21 -4.03 11.57
CA TRP A 220 -23.12 -4.98 11.34
C TRP A 220 -23.54 -6.13 10.41
N ASN A 221 -24.70 -6.74 10.69
CA ASN A 221 -25.24 -7.81 9.84
C ASN A 221 -25.52 -7.31 8.41
N GLN A 222 -26.03 -6.09 8.26
CA GLN A 222 -26.27 -5.52 6.94
C GLN A 222 -24.97 -5.32 6.15
N MET A 223 -23.90 -4.85 6.79
CA MET A 223 -22.57 -4.66 6.17
C MET A 223 -22.00 -5.99 5.68
N MET A 224 -22.08 -7.04 6.50
CA MET A 224 -21.62 -8.39 6.14
C MET A 224 -22.40 -8.96 4.96
N VAL A 225 -23.73 -8.81 4.96
CA VAL A 225 -24.59 -9.27 3.86
C VAL A 225 -24.29 -8.52 2.57
N ARG A 226 -24.04 -7.21 2.62
CA ARG A 226 -23.64 -6.42 1.45
C ARG A 226 -22.33 -6.93 0.86
N ALA A 227 -21.30 -7.17 1.67
CA ALA A 227 -20.04 -7.72 1.23
C ALA A 227 -20.19 -9.07 0.52
N VAL A 228 -21.00 -9.99 1.11
CA VAL A 228 -21.30 -11.31 0.52
C VAL A 228 -22.08 -11.17 -0.79
N ASN A 229 -23.08 -10.28 -0.84
CA ASN A 229 -23.88 -10.06 -2.05
C ASN A 229 -23.04 -9.48 -3.19
N ARG A 230 -22.12 -8.57 -2.89
CA ARG A 230 -21.20 -7.99 -3.89
C ARG A 230 -20.27 -9.06 -4.49
N ALA A 231 -19.90 -10.06 -3.69
CA ALA A 231 -19.06 -11.17 -4.12
C ALA A 231 -19.82 -12.25 -4.93
N LYS A 232 -21.14 -12.16 -5.05
CA LYS A 232 -21.93 -13.14 -5.85
C LYS A 232 -21.50 -13.08 -7.32
N GLY A 233 -21.13 -14.24 -7.83
CA GLY A 233 -20.73 -14.41 -9.22
C GLY A 233 -19.23 -14.48 -9.44
N PHE A 234 -18.39 -14.01 -8.50
CA PHE A 234 -16.96 -14.19 -8.59
C PHE A 234 -16.31 -14.49 -7.24
N ASN A 235 -15.38 -15.44 -7.27
CA ASN A 235 -14.75 -15.97 -6.06
C ASN A 235 -13.40 -15.31 -5.82
N HIS A 236 -13.40 -14.05 -5.33
CA HIS A 236 -12.19 -13.30 -5.12
C HIS A 236 -11.75 -13.30 -3.63
N PRO A 237 -10.44 -13.45 -3.31
CA PRO A 237 -9.94 -13.46 -1.93
C PRO A 237 -10.27 -12.21 -1.12
N LEU A 238 -10.46 -11.07 -1.78
CA LEU A 238 -10.78 -9.78 -1.16
C LEU A 238 -12.08 -9.82 -0.35
N PHE A 239 -13.06 -10.63 -0.77
CA PHE A 239 -14.36 -10.77 -0.11
C PHE A 239 -14.42 -11.97 0.84
N LYS A 240 -13.29 -12.64 1.09
CA LYS A 240 -13.19 -13.76 2.03
C LYS A 240 -12.60 -13.33 3.36
N GLY A 241 -13.08 -13.91 4.44
CA GLY A 241 -12.61 -13.63 5.80
C GLY A 241 -13.33 -12.44 6.44
N GLU A 242 -12.64 -11.72 7.32
CA GLU A 242 -13.19 -10.56 8.03
C GLU A 242 -13.21 -9.34 7.12
N CYS A 243 -14.32 -9.13 6.44
CA CYS A 243 -14.61 -7.99 5.61
C CYS A 243 -16.07 -7.56 5.79
N ALA A 244 -16.32 -6.26 5.67
CA ALA A 244 -17.66 -5.71 5.72
C ALA A 244 -17.76 -4.56 4.71
N MET A 245 -18.90 -4.35 4.07
CA MET A 245 -19.10 -3.31 3.07
C MET A 245 -20.12 -2.30 3.55
N TRP A 246 -19.73 -1.05 3.57
CA TRP A 246 -20.61 0.07 3.89
C TRP A 246 -20.48 1.16 2.83
N ARG A 247 -21.60 1.60 2.27
CA ARG A 247 -21.65 2.45 1.07
C ARG A 247 -20.79 1.85 -0.06
N ASN A 248 -19.87 2.61 -0.59
CA ASN A 248 -18.92 2.21 -1.65
C ASN A 248 -17.54 1.77 -1.10
N ILE A 249 -17.41 1.54 0.21
CA ILE A 249 -16.15 1.17 0.86
C ILE A 249 -16.23 -0.25 1.40
N LEU A 250 -15.34 -1.11 0.89
CA LEU A 250 -15.09 -2.44 1.45
C LEU A 250 -14.03 -2.33 2.53
N VAL A 251 -14.43 -2.44 3.79
CA VAL A 251 -13.51 -2.43 4.92
C VAL A 251 -12.98 -3.83 5.17
N ARG A 252 -11.67 -3.97 5.28
CA ARG A 252 -11.00 -5.23 5.50
C ARG A 252 -9.94 -5.10 6.58
N LYS A 253 -9.97 -6.03 7.53
CA LYS A 253 -8.91 -6.16 8.52
C LYS A 253 -7.66 -6.77 7.88
N TYR A 254 -6.50 -6.17 8.09
CA TYR A 254 -5.22 -6.78 7.76
C TYR A 254 -4.48 -7.16 9.05
N ALA A 255 -3.87 -8.34 9.03
CA ALA A 255 -3.19 -8.91 10.19
C ALA A 255 -1.65 -8.76 10.13
N GLY A 256 -1.15 -8.00 9.18
CA GLY A 256 0.28 -7.76 9.03
C GLY A 256 0.80 -6.74 10.05
N MET A 257 1.84 -6.04 9.66
CA MET A 257 2.47 -5.00 10.47
C MET A 257 1.56 -3.75 10.56
N PRO A 258 0.85 -3.48 11.66
CA PRO A 258 0.04 -2.27 11.80
C PRO A 258 0.92 -1.03 11.83
N ILE A 259 0.53 -0.01 11.10
CA ILE A 259 1.19 1.29 11.16
C ILE A 259 0.63 2.05 12.35
N ARG A 260 1.38 2.03 13.43
CA ARG A 260 1.00 2.62 14.73
C ARG A 260 2.01 3.66 15.16
N PHE A 261 1.51 4.77 15.65
CA PHE A 261 2.27 5.84 16.29
C PHE A 261 1.88 5.90 17.76
N TYR A 262 2.85 5.77 18.64
CA TYR A 262 2.61 5.94 20.06
C TYR A 262 2.56 7.42 20.44
N GLN A 263 1.93 7.74 21.54
CA GLN A 263 1.91 9.10 22.07
C GLN A 263 3.34 9.65 22.20
N GLY A 264 3.58 10.83 21.63
CA GLY A 264 4.89 11.47 21.59
C GLY A 264 5.77 11.09 20.39
N SER A 265 5.38 10.07 19.59
CA SER A 265 6.12 9.70 18.38
C SER A 265 6.06 10.80 17.33
N LYS A 266 7.19 11.02 16.67
CA LYS A 266 7.33 12.01 15.62
C LYS A 266 6.93 11.44 14.25
N VAL A 267 6.02 12.10 13.58
CA VAL A 267 5.46 11.69 12.30
C VAL A 267 5.65 12.81 11.28
N LEU A 268 6.07 12.45 10.07
CA LEU A 268 6.12 13.39 8.96
C LEU A 268 4.71 13.56 8.36
N VAL A 269 4.24 14.79 8.29
CA VAL A 269 2.95 15.17 7.72
C VAL A 269 3.17 16.20 6.62
N SER A 270 2.40 16.16 5.56
CA SER A 270 2.45 17.14 4.48
C SER A 270 1.68 18.39 4.88
N GLU A 271 2.32 19.57 4.83
CA GLU A 271 1.69 20.85 5.16
C GLU A 271 0.76 21.34 4.05
N ASN A 272 1.15 21.12 2.80
CA ASN A 272 0.38 21.51 1.62
C ASN A 272 0.72 20.63 0.41
N ASN A 273 -0.11 20.71 -0.62
CA ASN A 273 0.07 19.93 -1.85
C ASN A 273 0.98 20.62 -2.89
N LEU A 274 1.19 21.93 -2.78
CA LEU A 274 1.91 22.69 -3.82
C LEU A 274 3.36 22.27 -3.92
N THR A 275 4.05 22.20 -2.78
CA THR A 275 5.48 21.90 -2.70
C THR A 275 5.80 20.55 -2.09
N ALA A 276 4.77 19.81 -1.66
CA ALA A 276 4.93 18.58 -0.86
C ALA A 276 5.84 18.76 0.37
N THR A 277 5.88 19.96 0.94
CA THR A 277 6.66 20.28 2.13
C THR A 277 6.16 19.43 3.30
N THR A 278 7.09 18.87 4.03
CA THR A 278 6.79 18.00 5.17
C THR A 278 7.19 18.69 6.47
N LYS A 279 6.33 18.52 7.48
CA LYS A 279 6.57 18.96 8.85
C LYS A 279 6.61 17.74 9.76
N GLU A 280 7.49 17.76 10.74
CA GLU A 280 7.52 16.75 11.79
C GLU A 280 6.56 17.16 12.92
N VAL A 281 5.64 16.25 13.26
CA VAL A 281 4.56 16.48 14.22
C VAL A 281 4.58 15.35 15.24
N ALA A 282 4.36 15.67 16.53
CA ALA A 282 4.25 14.67 17.58
C ALA A 282 2.80 14.16 17.70
N ALA A 283 2.63 12.85 17.84
CA ALA A 283 1.33 12.24 18.10
C ALA A 283 0.81 12.63 19.50
N ALA A 284 -0.38 13.21 19.57
CA ALA A 284 -1.01 13.60 20.85
C ALA A 284 -1.51 12.38 21.64
N THR A 285 -1.92 11.32 20.95
CA THR A 285 -2.41 10.05 21.50
C THR A 285 -1.86 8.88 20.71
N ASN A 286 -2.23 7.65 21.06
CA ASN A 286 -1.89 6.49 20.24
C ASN A 286 -2.77 6.47 19.00
N ILE A 287 -2.16 6.44 17.81
CA ILE A 287 -2.84 6.55 16.52
C ILE A 287 -2.50 5.34 15.67
N ASP A 288 -3.51 4.73 15.07
CA ASP A 288 -3.34 3.73 14.02
C ASP A 288 -3.75 4.33 12.67
N ARG A 289 -2.95 4.06 11.65
CA ARG A 289 -3.19 4.50 10.29
C ARG A 289 -3.82 3.39 9.46
N ALA A 290 -5.05 3.62 9.00
CA ALA A 290 -5.69 2.84 7.97
C ALA A 290 -5.37 3.39 6.57
N MET A 291 -5.55 2.57 5.54
CA MET A 291 -5.25 2.91 4.15
C MET A 291 -6.46 2.64 3.27
N LEU A 292 -7.06 3.69 2.74
CA LEU A 292 -8.07 3.56 1.69
C LEU A 292 -7.38 3.49 0.33
N LEU A 293 -7.65 2.44 -0.40
CA LEU A 293 -7.00 2.14 -1.67
C LEU A 293 -8.00 2.15 -2.82
N GLY A 294 -7.64 2.88 -3.85
CA GLY A 294 -8.23 2.83 -5.18
C GLY A 294 -7.33 2.08 -6.15
N ALA A 295 -7.62 2.17 -7.43
CA ALA A 295 -6.79 1.59 -8.48
C ALA A 295 -5.43 2.31 -8.57
N GLN A 296 -4.38 1.55 -8.92
CA GLN A 296 -3.02 2.06 -9.18
C GLN A 296 -2.42 2.87 -7.99
N ALA A 297 -2.52 2.32 -6.79
CA ALA A 297 -2.01 2.95 -5.57
C ALA A 297 -0.49 2.85 -5.42
N LEU A 298 0.09 1.72 -5.85
CA LEU A 298 1.50 1.37 -5.67
C LEU A 298 2.08 0.87 -6.99
N ALA A 299 3.33 1.24 -7.29
CA ALA A 299 4.11 0.70 -8.40
C ALA A 299 5.14 -0.28 -7.87
N ASN A 300 5.31 -1.40 -8.57
CA ASN A 300 6.35 -2.38 -8.32
C ASN A 300 7.08 -2.68 -9.63
N ALA A 301 8.39 -2.49 -9.65
CA ALA A 301 9.24 -2.80 -10.80
C ALA A 301 10.17 -3.97 -10.47
N TYR A 302 10.32 -4.88 -11.42
CA TYR A 302 11.19 -6.03 -11.32
C TYR A 302 12.32 -5.95 -12.36
N GLY A 303 13.55 -6.23 -11.91
CA GLY A 303 14.75 -6.21 -12.75
C GLY A 303 15.15 -7.57 -13.31
N GLN A 304 14.44 -8.66 -12.99
CA GLN A 304 14.80 -10.02 -13.43
C GLN A 304 14.08 -10.41 -14.72
N LYS A 305 14.84 -11.10 -15.60
CA LYS A 305 14.32 -11.73 -16.82
C LYS A 305 13.39 -12.88 -16.47
N ALA A 306 12.25 -12.94 -17.14
CA ALA A 306 11.33 -14.06 -17.29
C ALA A 306 11.37 -15.17 -16.23
N GLY A 307 10.34 -15.30 -15.44
CA GLY A 307 10.04 -16.53 -14.70
C GLY A 307 9.83 -16.42 -13.21
N GLY A 308 9.95 -15.25 -12.59
CA GLY A 308 9.64 -15.14 -11.16
C GLY A 308 10.10 -13.83 -10.53
N HIS A 309 9.45 -13.47 -9.45
CA HIS A 309 9.80 -12.28 -8.67
C HIS A 309 11.08 -12.46 -7.85
N PHE A 310 11.53 -13.70 -7.70
CA PHE A 310 12.77 -14.05 -7.01
C PHE A 310 13.42 -15.27 -7.64
N ASN A 311 14.71 -15.47 -7.35
CA ASN A 311 15.48 -16.65 -7.72
C ASN A 311 16.02 -17.33 -6.47
N MET A 312 15.98 -18.67 -6.43
CA MET A 312 16.58 -19.47 -5.37
C MET A 312 17.77 -20.23 -5.91
N VAL A 313 18.88 -20.15 -5.20
CA VAL A 313 20.13 -20.86 -5.52
C VAL A 313 20.51 -21.73 -4.33
N GLU A 314 20.76 -23.00 -4.59
CA GLU A 314 21.31 -23.95 -3.63
C GLU A 314 22.78 -24.19 -3.95
N LYS A 315 23.63 -24.10 -2.94
CA LYS A 315 25.04 -24.39 -3.04
C LYS A 315 25.46 -25.34 -1.91
N LYS A 316 26.19 -26.36 -2.27
CA LYS A 316 26.86 -27.21 -1.31
C LYS A 316 28.24 -26.67 -1.01
N THR A 317 28.57 -26.55 0.25
CA THR A 317 29.84 -26.05 0.78
C THR A 317 30.49 -27.10 1.68
N ASP A 318 31.74 -26.92 2.12
CA ASP A 318 32.48 -27.81 3.00
C ASP A 318 32.51 -29.24 2.48
N MET A 319 33.03 -29.43 1.25
CA MET A 319 33.11 -30.73 0.57
C MET A 319 31.76 -31.49 0.55
N ASP A 320 30.69 -30.80 0.19
CA ASP A 320 29.30 -31.31 0.17
C ASP A 320 28.71 -31.68 1.54
N ASN A 321 29.34 -31.27 2.62
CA ASN A 321 28.84 -31.54 3.97
C ASN A 321 27.73 -30.57 4.38
N ARG A 322 27.78 -29.30 3.93
CA ARG A 322 26.78 -28.26 4.25
C ARG A 322 25.99 -27.85 3.02
N THR A 323 24.70 -27.57 3.22
CA THR A 323 23.82 -27.06 2.19
C THR A 323 23.37 -25.64 2.55
N GLU A 324 23.74 -24.68 1.71
CA GLU A 324 23.35 -23.29 1.82
C GLU A 324 22.31 -22.98 0.73
N ILE A 325 21.24 -22.32 1.11
CA ILE A 325 20.16 -21.91 0.19
C ILE A 325 19.99 -20.42 0.30
N ALA A 326 20.09 -19.73 -0.83
CA ALA A 326 19.91 -18.29 -0.92
C ALA A 326 18.71 -17.95 -1.80
N ILE A 327 17.93 -16.97 -1.36
CA ILE A 327 16.94 -16.27 -2.19
C ILE A 327 17.53 -14.93 -2.63
N SER A 328 17.28 -14.56 -3.88
CA SER A 328 17.69 -13.26 -4.42
C SER A 328 16.56 -12.66 -5.27
N TRP A 329 16.43 -11.34 -5.22
CA TRP A 329 15.45 -10.59 -6.01
C TRP A 329 16.04 -9.26 -6.43
N ILE A 330 15.46 -8.68 -7.47
CA ILE A 330 15.72 -7.30 -7.90
C ILE A 330 14.37 -6.64 -8.11
N ASN A 331 14.00 -5.76 -7.22
CA ASN A 331 12.75 -5.02 -7.33
C ASN A 331 12.83 -3.64 -6.66
N GLY A 332 11.79 -2.86 -6.87
CA GLY A 332 11.56 -1.61 -6.18
C GLY A 332 10.08 -1.32 -6.04
N LEU A 333 9.69 -0.81 -4.90
CA LEU A 333 8.33 -0.41 -4.57
C LEU A 333 8.28 1.10 -4.35
N LYS A 334 7.21 1.75 -4.81
CA LYS A 334 6.98 3.17 -4.53
C LYS A 334 5.50 3.50 -4.67
N LYS A 335 4.97 4.31 -3.75
CA LYS A 335 3.62 4.87 -3.86
C LYS A 335 3.53 5.80 -5.07
N ILE A 336 2.49 5.65 -5.89
CA ILE A 336 2.32 6.45 -7.10
C ILE A 336 1.86 7.85 -6.72
N ARG A 337 2.65 8.84 -7.12
CA ARG A 337 2.40 10.27 -6.89
C ARG A 337 2.73 11.04 -8.15
N PHE A 338 1.82 11.89 -8.59
CA PHE A 338 2.01 12.75 -9.75
C PHE A 338 1.71 14.22 -9.39
N PRO A 339 2.40 15.17 -10.01
CA PRO A 339 1.94 16.54 -10.00
C PRO A 339 0.68 16.65 -10.88
N GLU A 340 -0.31 17.36 -10.39
CA GLU A 340 -1.47 17.79 -11.19
C GLU A 340 -1.07 18.84 -12.21
N LYS A 341 -1.98 19.17 -13.14
CA LYS A 341 -1.77 20.26 -14.11
C LYS A 341 -1.51 21.62 -13.43
N SER A 342 -2.02 21.81 -12.22
CA SER A 342 -1.78 22.98 -11.37
C SER A 342 -0.38 23.02 -10.72
N GLY A 343 0.39 21.94 -10.82
CA GLY A 343 1.67 21.73 -10.13
C GLY A 343 1.53 21.15 -8.71
N LYS A 344 0.31 20.95 -8.21
CA LYS A 344 0.07 20.31 -6.92
C LYS A 344 0.49 18.85 -6.95
N MET A 345 1.26 18.43 -5.95
CA MET A 345 1.63 17.02 -5.79
C MET A 345 0.48 16.26 -5.12
N GLN A 346 0.06 15.13 -5.71
CA GLN A 346 -1.03 14.33 -5.18
C GLN A 346 -0.76 12.83 -5.27
N ASP A 347 -1.10 12.09 -4.20
CA ASP A 347 -1.09 10.63 -4.20
C ASP A 347 -2.23 10.12 -5.10
N HIS A 348 -1.91 9.23 -6.02
CA HIS A 348 -2.86 8.83 -7.07
C HIS A 348 -4.00 7.96 -6.56
N GLY A 349 -3.69 6.89 -5.86
CA GLY A 349 -4.68 5.86 -5.49
C GLY A 349 -4.78 5.56 -3.99
N VAL A 350 -4.27 6.43 -3.11
CA VAL A 350 -4.22 6.17 -1.66
C VAL A 350 -4.74 7.36 -0.87
N ILE A 351 -5.55 7.10 0.15
CA ILE A 351 -5.86 8.05 1.23
C ILE A 351 -5.45 7.39 2.54
N ALA A 352 -4.67 8.09 3.33
CA ALA A 352 -4.37 7.67 4.70
C ALA A 352 -5.48 8.15 5.65
N VAL A 353 -5.90 7.27 6.56
CA VAL A 353 -6.95 7.56 7.54
C VAL A 353 -6.38 7.30 8.92
N ASP A 354 -6.16 8.36 9.69
CA ASP A 354 -5.59 8.30 11.02
C ASP A 354 -6.68 8.41 12.08
N THR A 355 -6.72 7.45 13.01
CA THR A 355 -7.67 7.42 14.12
C THR A 355 -6.99 7.05 15.42
N ALA A 356 -7.51 7.56 16.52
CA ALA A 356 -7.08 7.16 17.85
C ALA A 356 -7.40 5.70 18.13
N VAL A 357 -6.55 5.01 18.88
CA VAL A 357 -6.76 3.65 19.34
C VAL A 357 -6.44 3.50 20.83
N LYS A 358 -7.22 2.67 21.52
CA LYS A 358 -6.94 2.31 22.93
C LYS A 358 -5.96 1.13 22.94
N LEU A 359 -4.85 1.29 23.65
CA LEU A 359 -3.85 0.24 23.84
C LEU A 359 -4.17 -0.63 25.05
#